data_f9bc2d44aa97ee291eb2359143f5572d
#
_entry.id   f9bc2d44aa97ee291eb2359143f5572d
#
_cell.length_a   1.000
_cell.length_b   1.000
_cell.length_c   1.000
_cell.angle_alpha   90.00
_cell.angle_beta   90.00
_cell.angle_gamma   90.00
#
_symmetry.space_group_name_H-M   'P 1'
#
loop_
_entity.id
_entity.type
_entity.pdbx_description
1 polymer ?
#
loop_
_entity_poly.entity_id
_entity_poly.type
_entity_poly.pdbx_seq_one_letter_code
_entity_poly.pdbx_strand_id
1 'polypeptide(L)'
;MKTTAKKLNFKPKQSTKKLMKDLKDRDRYVLESRFGLVDADKKTLESIGGKYDITRERVRQIQNAALKAIRKSGDYDEAKEIFAEIEEIIHGLGGVVNEDHLLDHVSKDDVVQNHFHFHLVVGDTFKKHKEDNKFKNRWSVNGELADKVHEALEKLHSYVSKDELLSEEEMILKFLDRLDGKEDGYISDKIAQQFLHLSKIVGKNPLGDWGLTSSKNISVRGIRDYAYLVMKKNGSPMHFREVAEAITETFSKKAHSATTHNELIKDDRFVLVGRGMYGLKEWGYKSGVVKDVIADMIHDKGPLSKEEIIEGVLKERYLKENTILVNLSNKDYFKKTDEGKYDITDKQKKKRAAKK
;
A
#
# COMPACT_ATOMS: atom_id res chain seq x y z
N MET A 1 6.45 11.27 -9.77
CA MET A 1 7.63 12.00 -10.30
C MET A 1 8.29 11.15 -11.37
N LYS A 2 8.54 11.69 -12.59
CA LYS A 2 9.36 11.01 -13.60
C LYS A 2 10.81 11.08 -13.11
N THR A 3 11.32 10.02 -12.53
CA THR A 3 12.74 9.90 -12.20
C THR A 3 13.49 9.83 -13.54
N THR A 4 14.23 10.86 -13.87
CA THR A 4 15.19 10.81 -15.00
C THR A 4 16.24 9.76 -14.66
N ALA A 5 16.39 8.75 -15.53
CA ALA A 5 17.38 7.71 -15.35
C ALA A 5 18.76 8.32 -15.18
N LYS A 6 19.52 7.86 -14.18
CA LYS A 6 20.89 8.32 -13.96
C LYS A 6 21.76 7.85 -15.12
N LYS A 7 22.46 8.77 -15.77
CA LYS A 7 23.40 8.43 -16.84
C LYS A 7 24.59 7.68 -16.22
N LEU A 8 24.75 6.41 -16.61
CA LEU A 8 25.92 5.62 -16.25
C LEU A 8 27.15 6.08 -17.02
N ASN A 9 28.32 6.08 -16.38
CA ASN A 9 29.60 6.36 -17.03
C ASN A 9 30.12 5.14 -17.79
N PHE A 10 29.59 3.96 -17.55
CA PHE A 10 29.90 2.73 -18.29
C PHE A 10 28.70 2.22 -19.10
N LYS A 11 28.99 1.32 -20.04
CA LYS A 11 27.98 0.65 -20.88
C LYS A 11 27.75 -0.77 -20.38
N PRO A 12 26.65 -1.07 -19.65
CA PRO A 12 26.44 -2.36 -19.00
C PRO A 12 26.57 -3.57 -19.91
N LYS A 13 26.05 -3.48 -21.15
CA LYS A 13 26.14 -4.56 -22.16
C LYS A 13 27.59 -4.85 -22.58
N GLN A 14 28.40 -3.81 -22.77
CA GLN A 14 29.80 -3.97 -23.21
C GLN A 14 30.65 -4.55 -22.06
N SER A 15 30.46 -4.01 -20.88
CA SER A 15 31.13 -4.49 -19.66
C SER A 15 30.82 -5.95 -19.35
N THR A 16 29.52 -6.34 -19.45
CA THR A 16 29.13 -7.74 -19.29
C THR A 16 29.81 -8.66 -20.31
N LYS A 17 29.88 -8.26 -21.60
CA LYS A 17 30.57 -9.05 -22.62
C LYS A 17 32.06 -9.22 -22.27
N LYS A 18 32.71 -8.18 -21.77
CA LYS A 18 34.12 -8.25 -21.35
C LYS A 18 34.30 -9.23 -20.20
N LEU A 19 33.50 -9.13 -19.16
CA LEU A 19 33.53 -10.04 -18.01
C LEU A 19 33.30 -11.53 -18.36
N MET A 20 32.55 -11.80 -19.41
CA MET A 20 32.24 -13.16 -19.87
C MET A 20 33.14 -13.65 -21.01
N LYS A 21 34.16 -12.88 -21.39
CA LYS A 21 35.00 -13.15 -22.57
C LYS A 21 35.64 -14.54 -22.56
N ASP A 22 36.21 -14.92 -21.44
CA ASP A 22 36.96 -16.17 -21.28
C ASP A 22 36.13 -17.37 -20.87
N LEU A 23 34.79 -17.20 -20.74
CA LEU A 23 33.90 -18.32 -20.45
C LEU A 23 33.71 -19.22 -21.66
N LYS A 24 33.59 -20.53 -21.38
CA LYS A 24 33.18 -21.52 -22.39
C LYS A 24 31.76 -21.19 -22.90
N ASP A 25 31.47 -21.51 -24.17
CA ASP A 25 30.19 -21.17 -24.80
C ASP A 25 28.98 -21.67 -24.01
N ARG A 26 29.05 -22.88 -23.45
CA ARG A 26 27.97 -23.43 -22.61
C ARG A 26 27.76 -22.59 -21.34
N ASP A 27 28.82 -22.22 -20.67
CA ASP A 27 28.78 -21.50 -19.40
C ASP A 27 28.27 -20.07 -19.65
N ARG A 28 28.72 -19.44 -20.74
CA ARG A 28 28.23 -18.16 -21.23
C ARG A 28 26.72 -18.22 -21.54
N TYR A 29 26.29 -19.21 -22.31
CA TYR A 29 24.88 -19.39 -22.63
C TYR A 29 24.00 -19.56 -21.37
N VAL A 30 24.47 -20.31 -20.37
CA VAL A 30 23.77 -20.47 -19.10
C VAL A 30 23.57 -19.11 -18.41
N LEU A 31 24.60 -18.28 -18.34
CA LEU A 31 24.48 -16.92 -17.73
C LEU A 31 23.60 -16.02 -18.58
N GLU A 32 23.78 -15.96 -19.89
CA GLU A 32 22.96 -15.15 -20.81
C GLU A 32 21.48 -15.46 -20.67
N SER A 33 21.14 -16.76 -20.69
CA SER A 33 19.75 -17.20 -20.57
C SER A 33 19.19 -16.97 -19.16
N ARG A 34 20.01 -17.19 -18.11
CA ARG A 34 19.54 -17.05 -16.71
C ARG A 34 19.28 -15.61 -16.33
N PHE A 35 20.10 -14.69 -16.84
CA PHE A 35 20.00 -13.26 -16.55
C PHE A 35 19.21 -12.47 -17.60
N GLY A 36 18.79 -13.08 -18.72
CA GLY A 36 18.09 -12.41 -19.81
C GLY A 36 18.94 -11.33 -20.49
N LEU A 37 20.23 -11.66 -20.78
CA LEU A 37 21.18 -10.67 -21.27
C LEU A 37 21.08 -10.40 -22.78
N VAL A 38 20.32 -11.22 -23.53
CA VAL A 38 20.20 -11.11 -24.98
C VAL A 38 18.84 -10.53 -25.39
N ASP A 39 17.77 -11.11 -24.89
CA ASP A 39 16.37 -10.87 -25.29
C ASP A 39 15.47 -10.36 -24.13
N ALA A 40 16.06 -9.96 -23.02
CA ALA A 40 15.40 -9.62 -21.75
C ALA A 40 14.71 -10.79 -21.03
N ASP A 41 14.45 -11.91 -21.68
CA ASP A 41 13.76 -13.07 -21.10
C ASP A 41 14.66 -13.90 -20.20
N LYS A 42 14.34 -13.93 -18.89
CA LYS A 42 15.03 -14.75 -17.89
C LYS A 42 14.50 -16.17 -17.91
N LYS A 43 15.33 -17.14 -18.30
CA LYS A 43 14.95 -18.56 -18.31
C LYS A 43 15.12 -19.24 -16.96
N THR A 44 14.25 -20.21 -16.68
CA THR A 44 14.38 -21.05 -15.48
C THR A 44 15.55 -22.03 -15.62
N LEU A 45 16.09 -22.49 -14.47
CA LEU A 45 17.15 -23.52 -14.49
C LEU A 45 16.71 -24.79 -15.22
N GLU A 46 15.43 -25.12 -15.13
CA GLU A 46 14.82 -26.29 -15.76
C GLU A 46 14.76 -26.14 -17.29
N SER A 47 14.30 -24.98 -17.78
CA SER A 47 14.27 -24.67 -19.21
C SER A 47 15.67 -24.67 -19.84
N ILE A 48 16.68 -24.15 -19.11
CA ILE A 48 18.08 -24.18 -19.58
C ILE A 48 18.61 -25.61 -19.59
N GLY A 49 18.27 -26.39 -18.53
CA GLY A 49 18.66 -27.79 -18.44
C GLY A 49 18.15 -28.65 -19.58
N GLY A 50 16.91 -28.46 -19.99
CA GLY A 50 16.28 -29.16 -21.10
C GLY A 50 17.02 -29.00 -22.43
N LYS A 51 17.68 -27.85 -22.67
CA LYS A 51 18.48 -27.65 -23.90
C LYS A 51 19.73 -28.55 -23.96
N TYR A 52 20.29 -28.92 -22.83
CA TYR A 52 21.55 -29.68 -22.72
C TYR A 52 21.34 -31.05 -22.12
N ASP A 53 20.11 -31.51 -21.93
CA ASP A 53 19.73 -32.76 -21.29
C ASP A 53 20.45 -32.96 -19.91
N ILE A 54 20.42 -31.90 -19.10
CA ILE A 54 21.01 -31.89 -17.74
C ILE A 54 19.99 -31.39 -16.71
N THR A 55 20.19 -31.82 -15.47
CA THR A 55 19.31 -31.42 -14.37
C THR A 55 19.42 -29.94 -14.02
N ARG A 56 18.35 -29.37 -13.48
CA ARG A 56 18.35 -27.98 -12.93
C ARG A 56 19.49 -27.73 -11.96
N GLU A 57 19.83 -28.72 -11.15
CA GLU A 57 20.95 -28.64 -10.18
C GLU A 57 22.30 -28.53 -10.90
N ARG A 58 22.49 -29.28 -12.00
CA ARG A 58 23.70 -29.17 -12.82
C ARG A 58 23.82 -27.81 -13.46
N VAL A 59 22.72 -27.21 -13.94
CA VAL A 59 22.71 -25.83 -14.43
C VAL A 59 23.10 -24.85 -13.34
N ARG A 60 22.58 -25.01 -12.11
CA ARG A 60 22.96 -24.18 -10.96
C ARG A 60 24.45 -24.27 -10.62
N GLN A 61 25.02 -25.46 -10.69
CA GLN A 61 26.48 -25.68 -10.49
C GLN A 61 27.29 -24.97 -11.57
N ILE A 62 26.88 -25.04 -12.85
CA ILE A 62 27.53 -24.37 -13.97
C ILE A 62 27.46 -22.86 -13.77
N GLN A 63 26.27 -22.30 -13.44
CA GLN A 63 26.10 -20.90 -13.13
C GLN A 63 27.07 -20.43 -12.03
N ASN A 64 27.13 -21.14 -10.92
CA ASN A 64 27.99 -20.77 -9.79
C ASN A 64 29.48 -20.87 -10.15
N ALA A 65 29.86 -21.89 -10.89
CA ALA A 65 31.24 -22.05 -11.38
C ALA A 65 31.64 -20.94 -12.34
N ALA A 66 30.75 -20.55 -13.26
CA ALA A 66 30.97 -19.47 -14.20
C ALA A 66 31.12 -18.10 -13.49
N LEU A 67 30.23 -17.79 -12.53
CA LEU A 67 30.35 -16.56 -11.72
C LEU A 67 31.66 -16.54 -10.92
N LYS A 68 32.08 -17.69 -10.36
CA LYS A 68 33.36 -17.80 -9.64
C LYS A 68 34.56 -17.63 -10.59
N ALA A 69 34.48 -18.14 -11.83
CA ALA A 69 35.52 -17.96 -12.83
C ALA A 69 35.66 -16.46 -13.23
N ILE A 70 34.56 -15.77 -13.44
CA ILE A 70 34.54 -14.33 -13.72
C ILE A 70 35.25 -13.56 -12.60
N ARG A 71 34.91 -13.80 -11.34
CA ARG A 71 35.54 -13.12 -10.19
C ARG A 71 37.04 -13.36 -10.04
N LYS A 72 37.58 -14.38 -10.70
CA LYS A 72 39.02 -14.71 -10.70
C LYS A 72 39.73 -14.22 -11.96
N SER A 73 39.03 -13.63 -12.91
CA SER A 73 39.62 -13.14 -14.16
C SER A 73 40.24 -11.78 -13.99
N GLY A 74 41.23 -11.42 -14.84
CA GLY A 74 41.79 -10.08 -14.89
C GLY A 74 40.76 -9.03 -15.28
N ASP A 75 39.79 -9.36 -16.11
CA ASP A 75 38.67 -8.47 -16.50
C ASP A 75 37.79 -8.06 -15.30
N TYR A 76 37.75 -8.86 -14.22
CA TYR A 76 37.09 -8.50 -12.99
C TYR A 76 37.79 -7.38 -12.23
N ASP A 77 39.14 -7.42 -12.19
CA ASP A 77 39.91 -6.36 -11.55
C ASP A 77 39.78 -5.01 -12.31
N GLU A 78 39.69 -5.05 -13.62
CA GLU A 78 39.41 -3.88 -14.44
C GLU A 78 37.97 -3.33 -14.27
N ALA A 79 37.02 -4.19 -13.84
CA ALA A 79 35.65 -3.78 -13.58
C ALA A 79 35.45 -3.14 -12.20
N LYS A 80 36.47 -3.00 -11.35
CA LYS A 80 36.37 -2.40 -10.01
C LYS A 80 35.84 -0.97 -10.03
N GLU A 81 36.18 -0.19 -11.04
CA GLU A 81 35.66 1.18 -11.22
C GLU A 81 34.14 1.16 -11.47
N ILE A 82 33.64 0.15 -12.20
CA ILE A 82 32.20 -0.05 -12.44
C ILE A 82 31.50 -0.39 -11.14
N PHE A 83 32.08 -1.29 -10.33
CA PHE A 83 31.50 -1.64 -9.03
C PHE A 83 31.49 -0.45 -8.08
N ALA A 84 32.54 0.37 -8.08
CA ALA A 84 32.58 1.62 -7.30
C ALA A 84 31.47 2.60 -7.73
N GLU A 85 31.23 2.77 -9.04
CA GLU A 85 30.12 3.60 -9.52
C GLU A 85 28.75 3.05 -9.09
N ILE A 86 28.55 1.74 -9.15
CA ILE A 86 27.31 1.09 -8.68
C ILE A 86 27.14 1.28 -7.17
N GLU A 87 28.22 1.18 -6.40
CA GLU A 87 28.22 1.43 -4.96
C GLU A 87 27.80 2.87 -4.64
N GLU A 88 28.37 3.86 -5.35
CA GLU A 88 27.96 5.27 -5.23
C GLU A 88 26.48 5.49 -5.55
N ILE A 89 25.94 4.78 -6.56
CA ILE A 89 24.51 4.85 -6.89
C ILE A 89 23.68 4.35 -5.73
N ILE A 90 24.03 3.19 -5.15
CA ILE A 90 23.31 2.60 -4.01
C ILE A 90 23.42 3.50 -2.77
N HIS A 91 24.61 4.06 -2.50
CA HIS A 91 24.80 5.06 -1.43
C HIS A 91 23.92 6.30 -1.62
N GLY A 92 23.87 6.85 -2.84
CA GLY A 92 23.03 8.00 -3.18
C GLY A 92 21.52 7.70 -3.02
N LEU A 93 21.12 6.42 -3.03
CA LEU A 93 19.75 5.96 -2.77
C LEU A 93 19.53 5.54 -1.31
N GLY A 94 20.51 5.77 -0.42
CA GLY A 94 20.40 5.50 1.02
C GLY A 94 21.13 4.26 1.51
N GLY A 95 21.97 3.60 0.68
CA GLY A 95 22.80 2.46 1.07
C GLY A 95 22.05 1.12 1.15
N VAL A 96 20.72 1.16 1.26
CA VAL A 96 19.81 -0.01 1.18
C VAL A 96 18.66 0.34 0.24
N VAL A 97 18.47 -0.41 -0.83
CA VAL A 97 17.53 -0.04 -1.89
C VAL A 97 16.73 -1.24 -2.40
N ASN A 98 15.46 -1.03 -2.70
CA ASN A 98 14.62 -2.02 -3.37
C ASN A 98 15.17 -2.34 -4.77
N GLU A 99 15.20 -3.63 -5.15
CA GLU A 99 15.76 -4.10 -6.42
C GLU A 99 15.08 -3.44 -7.62
N ASP A 100 13.74 -3.43 -7.66
CA ASP A 100 13.01 -2.85 -8.79
C ASP A 100 13.23 -1.33 -8.89
N HIS A 101 13.26 -0.63 -7.73
CA HIS A 101 13.55 0.79 -7.71
C HIS A 101 14.97 1.11 -8.20
N LEU A 102 15.96 0.32 -7.80
CA LEU A 102 17.36 0.48 -8.25
C LEU A 102 17.47 0.30 -9.76
N LEU A 103 16.86 -0.77 -10.30
CA LEU A 103 16.87 -1.07 -11.73
C LEU A 103 16.16 0.03 -12.53
N ASP A 104 15.02 0.49 -12.08
CA ASP A 104 14.22 1.56 -12.66
C ASP A 104 14.93 2.93 -12.63
N HIS A 105 15.74 3.15 -11.58
CA HIS A 105 16.57 4.36 -11.46
C HIS A 105 17.67 4.40 -12.51
N VAL A 106 18.21 3.25 -12.87
CA VAL A 106 19.32 3.12 -13.85
C VAL A 106 18.81 3.19 -15.29
N SER A 107 17.75 2.47 -15.62
CA SER A 107 17.22 2.42 -16.99
C SER A 107 15.76 1.97 -17.00
N LYS A 108 15.04 2.31 -18.08
CA LYS A 108 13.72 1.75 -18.41
C LYS A 108 13.78 0.63 -19.45
N ASP A 109 14.96 0.32 -19.96
CA ASP A 109 15.22 -0.79 -20.87
C ASP A 109 15.57 -2.05 -20.07
N ASP A 110 14.75 -3.08 -20.23
CA ASP A 110 14.88 -4.34 -19.49
C ASP A 110 16.20 -5.06 -19.75
N VAL A 111 16.75 -4.96 -20.97
CA VAL A 111 18.05 -5.55 -21.28
C VAL A 111 19.17 -4.84 -20.54
N VAL A 112 19.12 -3.49 -20.48
CA VAL A 112 20.08 -2.70 -19.70
C VAL A 112 19.97 -3.01 -18.22
N GLN A 113 18.75 -3.11 -17.68
CA GLN A 113 18.49 -3.49 -16.29
C GLN A 113 19.05 -4.89 -15.98
N ASN A 114 18.90 -5.86 -16.90
CA ASN A 114 19.41 -7.21 -16.72
C ASN A 114 20.95 -7.25 -16.71
N HIS A 115 21.60 -6.47 -17.55
CA HIS A 115 23.07 -6.31 -17.53
C HIS A 115 23.54 -5.63 -16.23
N PHE A 116 22.83 -4.61 -15.76
CA PHE A 116 23.15 -3.96 -14.49
C PHE A 116 22.94 -4.93 -13.31
N HIS A 117 21.85 -5.67 -13.29
CA HIS A 117 21.59 -6.71 -12.29
C HIS A 117 22.67 -7.81 -12.30
N PHE A 118 23.20 -8.16 -13.48
CA PHE A 118 24.31 -9.07 -13.59
C PHE A 118 25.54 -8.54 -12.85
N HIS A 119 25.88 -7.24 -12.98
CA HIS A 119 27.01 -6.63 -12.26
C HIS A 119 26.80 -6.65 -10.75
N LEU A 120 25.56 -6.42 -10.25
CA LEU A 120 25.23 -6.55 -8.83
C LEU A 120 25.50 -7.98 -8.30
N VAL A 121 25.19 -8.99 -9.11
CA VAL A 121 25.41 -10.40 -8.72
C VAL A 121 26.88 -10.80 -8.83
N VAL A 122 27.61 -10.26 -9.77
CA VAL A 122 29.05 -10.54 -9.97
C VAL A 122 29.90 -9.80 -8.94
N GLY A 123 29.57 -8.56 -8.59
CA GLY A 123 30.29 -7.78 -7.59
C GLY A 123 30.21 -8.42 -6.19
N ASP A 124 31.26 -8.30 -5.40
CA ASP A 124 31.37 -8.83 -4.04
C ASP A 124 31.07 -7.79 -2.95
N THR A 125 31.04 -6.52 -3.32
CA THR A 125 30.66 -5.38 -2.45
C THR A 125 29.15 -5.31 -2.16
N PHE A 126 28.32 -5.99 -2.96
CA PHE A 126 26.87 -5.88 -2.87
C PHE A 126 26.25 -7.10 -2.18
N LYS A 127 25.45 -6.85 -1.15
CA LYS A 127 24.69 -7.92 -0.47
C LYS A 127 23.25 -7.94 -0.93
N LYS A 128 22.83 -9.04 -1.55
CA LYS A 128 21.42 -9.27 -1.87
C LYS A 128 20.67 -9.81 -0.66
N HIS A 129 19.60 -9.13 -0.28
CA HIS A 129 18.61 -9.60 0.67
C HIS A 129 17.38 -10.06 -0.13
N LYS A 130 17.10 -11.36 -0.09
CA LYS A 130 15.96 -11.93 -0.80
C LYS A 130 14.64 -11.47 -0.20
N GLU A 131 13.63 -11.48 -1.04
CA GLU A 131 12.25 -11.25 -0.63
C GLU A 131 11.80 -12.29 0.40
N ASP A 132 11.07 -11.82 1.39
CA ASP A 132 10.44 -12.62 2.45
C ASP A 132 8.99 -12.13 2.69
N ASN A 133 8.38 -12.52 3.82
CA ASN A 133 7.02 -12.12 4.16
C ASN A 133 6.91 -10.63 4.56
N LYS A 134 8.00 -9.99 4.98
CA LYS A 134 8.03 -8.61 5.47
C LYS A 134 8.59 -7.62 4.47
N PHE A 135 9.57 -8.07 3.67
CA PHE A 135 10.39 -7.21 2.82
C PHE A 135 10.47 -7.68 1.38
N LYS A 136 10.59 -6.75 0.46
CA LYS A 136 10.85 -6.98 -0.97
C LYS A 136 12.32 -7.35 -1.20
N ASN A 137 12.66 -7.83 -2.41
CA ASN A 137 14.05 -7.98 -2.85
C ASN A 137 14.78 -6.64 -2.74
N ARG A 138 15.98 -6.64 -2.15
CA ARG A 138 16.75 -5.44 -1.89
C ARG A 138 18.24 -5.69 -1.90
N TRP A 139 19.01 -4.65 -2.19
CA TRP A 139 20.46 -4.65 -2.20
C TRP A 139 20.99 -3.69 -1.16
N SER A 140 22.12 -4.02 -0.54
CA SER A 140 22.83 -3.12 0.37
C SER A 140 24.33 -3.16 0.12
N VAL A 141 24.98 -2.04 0.40
CA VAL A 141 26.45 -1.88 0.42
C VAL A 141 27.00 -1.86 1.85
N ASN A 142 26.12 -1.62 2.83
CA ASN A 142 26.45 -1.64 4.25
C ASN A 142 25.48 -2.57 5.00
N GLY A 143 26.00 -3.65 5.58
CA GLY A 143 25.20 -4.63 6.30
C GLY A 143 24.62 -4.10 7.61
N GLU A 144 25.37 -3.30 8.36
CA GLU A 144 24.93 -2.72 9.64
C GLU A 144 23.76 -1.74 9.43
N LEU A 145 23.86 -0.87 8.42
CA LEU A 145 22.76 0.01 8.05
C LEU A 145 21.52 -0.77 7.62
N ALA A 146 21.71 -1.84 6.83
CA ALA A 146 20.59 -2.67 6.41
C ALA A 146 19.86 -3.29 7.60
N ASP A 147 20.60 -3.77 8.60
CA ASP A 147 20.03 -4.37 9.80
C ASP A 147 19.28 -3.32 10.65
N LYS A 148 19.82 -2.11 10.82
CA LYS A 148 19.13 -0.98 11.49
C LYS A 148 17.83 -0.58 10.79
N VAL A 149 17.86 -0.48 9.46
CA VAL A 149 16.66 -0.14 8.65
C VAL A 149 15.60 -1.24 8.75
N HIS A 150 15.99 -2.52 8.70
CA HIS A 150 15.05 -3.63 8.85
C HIS A 150 14.41 -3.64 10.24
N GLU A 151 15.19 -3.44 11.30
CA GLU A 151 14.69 -3.38 12.66
C GLU A 151 13.72 -2.20 12.86
N ALA A 152 14.05 -1.02 12.34
CA ALA A 152 13.17 0.15 12.39
C ALA A 152 11.84 -0.09 11.68
N LEU A 153 11.86 -0.73 10.50
CA LEU A 153 10.65 -1.12 9.77
C LEU A 153 9.83 -2.15 10.55
N GLU A 154 10.45 -3.14 11.19
CA GLU A 154 9.74 -4.12 12.02
C GLU A 154 9.09 -3.47 13.25
N LYS A 155 9.78 -2.56 13.91
CA LYS A 155 9.20 -1.75 15.00
C LYS A 155 8.01 -0.92 14.50
N LEU A 156 8.12 -0.31 13.31
CA LEU A 156 7.04 0.46 12.68
C LEU A 156 5.81 -0.41 12.39
N HIS A 157 6.00 -1.65 11.88
CA HIS A 157 4.89 -2.56 11.57
C HIS A 157 4.00 -2.87 12.78
N SER A 158 4.59 -2.97 13.96
CA SER A 158 3.84 -3.24 15.20
C SER A 158 3.19 -1.99 15.80
N TYR A 159 3.58 -0.81 15.36
CA TYR A 159 3.11 0.46 15.91
C TYR A 159 1.96 1.09 15.11
N VAL A 160 1.89 0.84 13.81
CA VAL A 160 0.82 1.37 12.97
C VAL A 160 -0.46 0.58 13.21
N SER A 161 -1.56 1.26 13.54
CA SER A 161 -2.85 0.63 13.77
C SER A 161 -3.45 0.11 12.45
N LYS A 162 -4.26 -0.96 12.53
CA LYS A 162 -4.73 -1.72 11.36
C LYS A 162 -5.41 -0.86 10.28
N ASP A 163 -6.26 0.07 10.67
CA ASP A 163 -7.06 0.87 9.74
C ASP A 163 -6.65 2.35 9.72
N GLU A 164 -5.50 2.67 10.34
CA GLU A 164 -4.92 4.00 10.36
C GLU A 164 -4.47 4.41 8.95
N LEU A 165 -4.84 5.64 8.58
CA LEU A 165 -4.37 6.29 7.36
C LEU A 165 -3.48 7.46 7.79
N LEU A 166 -2.26 7.47 7.30
CA LEU A 166 -1.23 8.44 7.63
C LEU A 166 -0.79 9.18 6.37
N SER A 167 -0.54 10.46 6.48
CA SER A 167 0.18 11.21 5.45
C SER A 167 1.60 10.66 5.27
N GLU A 168 2.24 10.98 4.16
CA GLU A 168 3.63 10.58 3.92
C GLU A 168 4.57 11.15 4.98
N GLU A 169 4.36 12.38 5.38
CA GLU A 169 5.15 13.07 6.41
C GLU A 169 5.02 12.38 7.77
N GLU A 170 3.80 12.06 8.19
CA GLU A 170 3.56 11.32 9.44
C GLU A 170 4.19 9.93 9.44
N MET A 171 4.11 9.21 8.32
CA MET A 171 4.73 7.89 8.19
C MET A 171 6.26 7.97 8.25
N ILE A 172 6.87 8.96 7.58
CA ILE A 172 8.30 9.22 7.63
C ILE A 172 8.73 9.54 9.06
N LEU A 173 8.03 10.44 9.74
CA LEU A 173 8.34 10.79 11.13
C LEU A 173 8.24 9.58 12.06
N LYS A 174 7.18 8.78 11.95
CA LYS A 174 7.03 7.54 12.72
C LYS A 174 8.16 6.54 12.44
N PHE A 175 8.65 6.44 11.21
CA PHE A 175 9.77 5.58 10.84
C PHE A 175 11.09 6.10 11.42
N LEU A 176 11.40 7.38 11.21
CA LEU A 176 12.64 8.01 11.69
C LEU A 176 12.76 7.96 13.22
N ASP A 177 11.65 8.06 13.94
CA ASP A 177 11.62 7.93 15.39
C ASP A 177 12.06 6.53 15.89
N ARG A 178 12.05 5.53 15.01
CA ARG A 178 12.42 4.15 15.32
C ARG A 178 13.75 3.73 14.72
N LEU A 179 14.36 4.61 13.95
CA LEU A 179 15.65 4.34 13.31
C LEU A 179 16.79 4.79 14.24
N ASP A 180 17.60 3.84 14.68
CA ASP A 180 18.77 4.13 15.50
C ASP A 180 19.90 4.73 14.64
N GLY A 181 20.56 5.79 15.15
CA GLY A 181 21.64 6.49 14.45
C GLY A 181 21.17 7.60 13.49
N LYS A 182 19.92 8.08 13.66
CA LYS A 182 19.38 9.22 12.89
C LYS A 182 20.12 10.56 13.12
N GLU A 183 20.89 10.64 14.23
CA GLU A 183 21.61 11.86 14.64
C GLU A 183 22.75 12.25 13.68
N ASP A 184 23.19 11.34 12.84
CA ASP A 184 24.27 11.58 11.87
C ASP A 184 23.87 12.51 10.71
N GLY A 185 22.65 13.07 10.69
CA GLY A 185 22.16 14.05 9.71
C GLY A 185 22.09 13.55 8.25
N TYR A 186 22.33 12.26 8.05
CA TYR A 186 22.51 11.61 6.74
C TYR A 186 21.18 11.22 6.06
N ILE A 187 20.09 11.07 6.83
CA ILE A 187 18.85 10.50 6.31
C ILE A 187 17.84 11.62 6.01
N SER A 188 17.76 12.02 4.75
CA SER A 188 16.71 12.91 4.27
C SER A 188 15.36 12.19 4.18
N ASP A 189 14.25 12.95 4.17
CA ASP A 189 12.89 12.42 3.97
C ASP A 189 12.79 11.54 2.72
N LYS A 190 13.51 11.91 1.65
CA LYS A 190 13.58 11.13 0.41
C LYS A 190 14.20 9.76 0.62
N ILE A 191 15.27 9.66 1.42
CA ILE A 191 15.91 8.38 1.76
C ILE A 191 15.00 7.58 2.69
N ALA A 192 14.38 8.21 3.70
CA ALA A 192 13.41 7.56 4.57
C ALA A 192 12.23 6.97 3.77
N GLN A 193 11.73 7.70 2.79
CA GLN A 193 10.70 7.21 1.87
C GLN A 193 11.18 5.97 1.08
N GLN A 194 12.44 5.93 0.63
CA GLN A 194 13.02 4.76 -0.03
C GLN A 194 13.04 3.54 0.91
N PHE A 195 13.39 3.73 2.18
CA PHE A 195 13.37 2.66 3.17
C PHE A 195 11.96 2.13 3.43
N LEU A 196 10.95 3.01 3.52
CA LEU A 196 9.54 2.58 3.64
C LEU A 196 9.10 1.68 2.46
N HIS A 197 9.59 1.94 1.25
CA HIS A 197 9.29 1.13 0.07
C HIS A 197 9.92 -0.26 0.08
N LEU A 198 10.85 -0.56 0.99
CA LEU A 198 11.39 -1.92 1.19
C LEU A 198 10.34 -2.85 1.81
N SER A 199 9.40 -2.30 2.59
CA SER A 199 8.39 -3.07 3.29
C SER A 199 7.31 -3.63 2.36
N LYS A 200 6.77 -4.80 2.73
CA LYS A 200 5.55 -5.40 2.18
C LYS A 200 4.36 -5.22 3.11
N ILE A 201 4.60 -4.81 4.36
CA ILE A 201 3.58 -4.69 5.41
C ILE A 201 2.99 -3.28 5.47
N VAL A 202 3.79 -2.26 5.24
CA VAL A 202 3.29 -0.90 5.03
C VAL A 202 3.32 -0.54 3.54
N GLY A 203 2.37 0.28 3.12
CA GLY A 203 2.24 0.70 1.73
C GLY A 203 1.36 1.93 1.57
N LYS A 204 1.24 2.41 0.33
CA LYS A 204 0.36 3.54 -0.03
C LYS A 204 -0.93 3.05 -0.65
N ASN A 205 -2.02 3.75 -0.36
CA ASN A 205 -3.26 3.64 -1.11
C ASN A 205 -3.21 4.50 -2.40
N PRO A 206 -4.21 4.40 -3.29
CA PRO A 206 -4.25 5.21 -4.51
C PRO A 206 -4.36 6.73 -4.31
N LEU A 207 -4.69 7.21 -3.10
CA LEU A 207 -4.67 8.63 -2.74
C LEU A 207 -3.31 9.11 -2.23
N GLY A 208 -2.39 8.17 -1.95
CA GLY A 208 -1.06 8.46 -1.42
C GLY A 208 -0.93 8.33 0.10
N ASP A 209 -2.02 7.99 0.81
CA ASP A 209 -1.96 7.76 2.25
C ASP A 209 -1.25 6.43 2.55
N TRP A 210 -0.50 6.41 3.63
CA TRP A 210 0.22 5.25 4.13
C TRP A 210 -0.57 4.50 5.21
N GLY A 211 -0.31 3.20 5.33
CA GLY A 211 -0.85 2.35 6.39
C GLY A 211 -0.47 0.89 6.17
N LEU A 212 -1.10 -0.02 6.93
CA LEU A 212 -0.85 -1.44 6.80
C LEU A 212 -1.48 -2.00 5.51
N THR A 213 -0.73 -2.76 4.73
CA THR A 213 -1.22 -3.41 3.50
C THR A 213 -2.29 -4.49 3.77
N SER A 214 -2.42 -4.95 5.01
CA SER A 214 -3.53 -5.82 5.44
C SER A 214 -4.86 -5.09 5.55
N SER A 215 -4.86 -3.75 5.64
CA SER A 215 -6.07 -2.93 5.63
C SER A 215 -6.65 -2.78 4.23
N LYS A 216 -7.99 -2.84 4.14
CA LYS A 216 -8.73 -2.54 2.90
C LYS A 216 -8.62 -1.06 2.50
N ASN A 217 -8.23 -0.20 3.42
CA ASN A 217 -8.03 1.23 3.18
C ASN A 217 -6.70 1.51 2.45
N ILE A 218 -5.78 0.54 2.46
CA ILE A 218 -4.49 0.58 1.75
C ILE A 218 -4.53 -0.32 0.52
N SER A 219 -4.84 -1.61 0.70
CA SER A 219 -4.92 -2.60 -0.38
C SER A 219 -6.31 -2.60 -1.01
N VAL A 220 -6.60 -1.55 -1.76
CA VAL A 220 -7.91 -1.32 -2.39
C VAL A 220 -8.16 -2.33 -3.52
N ARG A 221 -9.25 -3.08 -3.44
CA ARG A 221 -9.59 -4.14 -4.42
C ARG A 221 -10.89 -3.88 -5.18
N GLY A 222 -11.92 -3.43 -4.47
CA GLY A 222 -13.28 -3.32 -5.00
C GLY A 222 -13.85 -1.89 -4.94
N ILE A 223 -15.01 -1.68 -5.58
CA ILE A 223 -15.73 -0.39 -5.60
C ILE A 223 -15.97 0.14 -4.18
N ARG A 224 -16.31 -0.72 -3.22
CA ARG A 224 -16.54 -0.32 -1.82
C ARG A 224 -15.29 0.30 -1.15
N ASP A 225 -14.10 -0.19 -1.51
CA ASP A 225 -12.87 0.34 -0.93
C ASP A 225 -12.53 1.72 -1.53
N TYR A 226 -12.73 1.89 -2.85
CA TYR A 226 -12.62 3.20 -3.49
C TYR A 226 -13.69 4.17 -2.97
N ALA A 227 -14.92 3.70 -2.73
CA ALA A 227 -15.99 4.50 -2.14
C ALA A 227 -15.61 5.02 -0.76
N TYR A 228 -15.01 4.16 0.09
CA TYR A 228 -14.50 4.60 1.39
C TYR A 228 -13.48 5.73 1.26
N LEU A 229 -12.51 5.58 0.36
CA LEU A 229 -11.46 6.59 0.16
C LEU A 229 -12.02 7.93 -0.34
N VAL A 230 -12.93 7.93 -1.33
CA VAL A 230 -13.50 9.20 -1.82
C VAL A 230 -14.38 9.87 -0.78
N MET A 231 -15.17 9.11 -0.02
CA MET A 231 -15.98 9.65 1.07
C MET A 231 -15.13 10.21 2.21
N LYS A 232 -14.07 9.47 2.60
CA LYS A 232 -13.11 9.93 3.61
C LYS A 232 -12.45 11.25 3.20
N LYS A 233 -12.01 11.35 1.94
CA LYS A 233 -11.44 12.56 1.36
C LYS A 233 -12.44 13.72 1.31
N ASN A 234 -13.71 13.43 0.99
CA ASN A 234 -14.79 14.44 0.93
C ASN A 234 -15.18 14.97 2.32
N GLY A 235 -15.03 14.15 3.38
CA GLY A 235 -15.27 14.54 4.77
C GLY A 235 -16.75 14.71 5.15
N SER A 236 -17.68 14.40 4.26
CA SER A 236 -19.14 14.55 4.48
C SER A 236 -19.93 13.48 3.73
N PRO A 237 -21.18 13.18 4.14
CA PRO A 237 -22.04 12.25 3.43
C PRO A 237 -22.24 12.61 1.97
N MET A 238 -22.28 11.57 1.13
CA MET A 238 -22.44 11.69 -0.32
C MET A 238 -23.59 10.84 -0.82
N HIS A 239 -24.24 11.29 -1.90
CA HIS A 239 -25.21 10.47 -2.61
C HIS A 239 -24.46 9.36 -3.39
N PHE A 240 -25.04 8.15 -3.47
CA PHE A 240 -24.35 7.01 -4.12
C PHE A 240 -23.93 7.29 -5.58
N ARG A 241 -24.65 8.20 -6.29
CA ARG A 241 -24.28 8.63 -7.65
C ARG A 241 -23.03 9.50 -7.63
N GLU A 242 -22.94 10.45 -6.72
CA GLU A 242 -21.78 11.31 -6.52
C GLU A 242 -20.55 10.49 -6.12
N VAL A 243 -20.75 9.44 -5.28
CA VAL A 243 -19.68 8.50 -4.95
C VAL A 243 -19.17 7.78 -6.19
N ALA A 244 -20.05 7.31 -7.07
CA ALA A 244 -19.66 6.65 -8.32
C ALA A 244 -18.92 7.58 -9.29
N GLU A 245 -19.35 8.82 -9.40
CA GLU A 245 -18.69 9.87 -10.19
C GLU A 245 -17.30 10.18 -9.63
N ALA A 246 -17.21 10.43 -8.31
CA ALA A 246 -15.94 10.72 -7.64
C ALA A 246 -14.92 9.59 -7.76
N ILE A 247 -15.35 8.32 -7.71
CA ILE A 247 -14.47 7.16 -7.97
C ILE A 247 -13.92 7.21 -9.39
N THR A 248 -14.81 7.47 -10.37
CA THR A 248 -14.43 7.50 -11.79
C THR A 248 -13.43 8.62 -12.08
N GLU A 249 -13.68 9.81 -11.54
CA GLU A 249 -12.83 10.99 -11.71
C GLU A 249 -11.49 10.85 -11.01
N THR A 250 -11.51 10.41 -9.74
CA THR A 250 -10.28 10.35 -8.91
C THR A 250 -9.33 9.23 -9.34
N PHE A 251 -9.88 8.06 -9.71
CA PHE A 251 -9.05 6.86 -9.95
C PHE A 251 -9.06 6.38 -11.41
N SER A 252 -9.70 7.11 -12.32
CA SER A 252 -9.88 6.69 -13.73
C SER A 252 -10.48 5.28 -13.84
N LYS A 253 -11.26 4.87 -12.84
CA LYS A 253 -11.88 3.56 -12.72
C LYS A 253 -13.38 3.68 -12.89
N LYS A 254 -13.93 3.15 -13.98
CA LYS A 254 -15.37 3.19 -14.25
C LYS A 254 -16.16 2.55 -13.10
N ALA A 255 -16.97 3.35 -12.42
CA ALA A 255 -17.88 2.94 -11.36
C ALA A 255 -19.34 3.19 -11.78
N HIS A 256 -20.15 2.13 -11.83
CA HIS A 256 -21.57 2.26 -12.14
C HIS A 256 -22.36 2.57 -10.86
N SER A 257 -23.27 3.54 -10.91
CA SER A 257 -24.07 3.99 -9.76
C SER A 257 -24.84 2.84 -9.08
N ALA A 258 -25.43 1.92 -9.86
CA ALA A 258 -26.14 0.76 -9.31
C ALA A 258 -25.19 -0.20 -8.55
N THR A 259 -24.00 -0.47 -9.09
CA THR A 259 -22.99 -1.29 -8.43
C THR A 259 -22.49 -0.61 -7.17
N THR A 260 -22.18 0.67 -7.24
CA THR A 260 -21.75 1.48 -6.10
C THR A 260 -22.79 1.44 -4.98
N HIS A 261 -24.07 1.67 -5.31
CA HIS A 261 -25.17 1.59 -4.35
C HIS A 261 -25.24 0.23 -3.63
N ASN A 262 -25.17 -0.86 -4.40
CA ASN A 262 -25.18 -2.21 -3.83
C ASN A 262 -23.98 -2.49 -2.92
N GLU A 263 -22.80 -2.00 -3.26
CA GLU A 263 -21.58 -2.16 -2.45
C GLU A 263 -21.64 -1.34 -1.16
N LEU A 264 -22.24 -0.11 -1.21
CA LEU A 264 -22.44 0.72 -0.02
C LEU A 264 -23.43 0.08 0.96
N ILE A 265 -24.47 -0.61 0.45
CA ILE A 265 -25.44 -1.34 1.32
C ILE A 265 -24.77 -2.52 2.03
N LYS A 266 -23.87 -3.24 1.37
CA LYS A 266 -23.28 -4.49 1.86
C LYS A 266 -22.12 -4.31 2.84
N ASP A 267 -21.49 -3.14 2.87
CA ASP A 267 -20.28 -2.92 3.66
C ASP A 267 -20.59 -2.09 4.91
N ASP A 268 -20.30 -2.66 6.08
CA ASP A 268 -20.60 -2.08 7.40
C ASP A 268 -19.89 -0.76 7.72
N ARG A 269 -18.95 -0.35 6.89
CA ARG A 269 -18.28 0.97 7.00
C ARG A 269 -19.22 2.12 6.64
N PHE A 270 -20.28 1.84 5.86
CA PHE A 270 -21.22 2.84 5.37
C PHE A 270 -22.55 2.79 6.10
N VAL A 271 -23.13 3.95 6.34
CA VAL A 271 -24.44 4.11 6.97
C VAL A 271 -25.33 4.95 6.07
N LEU A 272 -26.52 4.45 5.78
CA LEU A 272 -27.54 5.24 5.06
C LEU A 272 -28.07 6.35 5.97
N VAL A 273 -27.77 7.60 5.64
CA VAL A 273 -28.12 8.79 6.44
C VAL A 273 -29.25 9.61 5.83
N GLY A 274 -29.66 9.32 4.59
CA GLY A 274 -30.73 9.98 3.86
C GLY A 274 -31.15 9.18 2.63
N ARG A 275 -32.06 9.68 1.80
CA ARG A 275 -32.52 8.99 0.59
C ARG A 275 -31.37 8.88 -0.42
N GLY A 276 -30.73 7.72 -0.46
CA GLY A 276 -29.56 7.48 -1.30
C GLY A 276 -28.27 8.13 -0.81
N MET A 277 -28.30 8.79 0.35
CA MET A 277 -27.15 9.44 0.98
C MET A 277 -26.48 8.49 1.96
N TYR A 278 -25.17 8.34 1.86
CA TYR A 278 -24.35 7.51 2.74
C TYR A 278 -23.32 8.35 3.47
N GLY A 279 -23.08 8.04 4.75
CA GLY A 279 -21.97 8.54 5.55
C GLY A 279 -21.07 7.39 6.00
N LEU A 280 -19.90 7.69 6.53
CA LEU A 280 -19.05 6.69 7.14
C LEU A 280 -19.47 6.44 8.60
N LYS A 281 -19.49 5.17 9.01
CA LYS A 281 -19.83 4.77 10.38
C LYS A 281 -18.90 5.42 11.42
N GLU A 282 -17.64 5.60 11.09
CA GLU A 282 -16.64 6.26 11.95
C GLU A 282 -16.93 7.73 12.21
N TRP A 283 -17.80 8.37 11.42
CA TRP A 283 -18.26 9.74 11.67
C TRP A 283 -19.35 9.82 12.76
N GLY A 284 -19.68 8.68 13.41
CA GLY A 284 -20.64 8.61 14.49
C GLY A 284 -22.08 8.38 14.07
N TYR A 285 -22.34 8.19 12.76
CA TYR A 285 -23.71 7.89 12.29
C TYR A 285 -24.16 6.51 12.76
N LYS A 286 -25.36 6.46 13.35
CA LYS A 286 -25.99 5.22 13.79
C LYS A 286 -26.77 4.59 12.64
N SER A 287 -26.67 3.28 12.45
CA SER A 287 -27.52 2.53 11.51
C SER A 287 -28.95 2.44 12.02
N GLY A 288 -29.93 2.41 11.10
CA GLY A 288 -31.34 2.27 11.44
C GLY A 288 -32.24 3.25 10.68
N VAL A 289 -33.53 3.04 10.77
CA VAL A 289 -34.51 3.97 10.18
C VAL A 289 -34.78 5.16 11.12
N VAL A 290 -35.30 6.26 10.57
CA VAL A 290 -35.49 7.53 11.30
C VAL A 290 -36.20 7.34 12.65
N LYS A 291 -37.24 6.54 12.69
CA LYS A 291 -37.96 6.23 13.94
C LYS A 291 -37.11 5.54 15.00
N ASP A 292 -36.12 4.74 14.60
CA ASP A 292 -35.24 4.09 15.56
C ASP A 292 -34.24 5.11 16.12
N VAL A 293 -33.71 6.03 15.31
CA VAL A 293 -32.85 7.13 15.75
C VAL A 293 -33.57 8.03 16.75
N ILE A 294 -34.83 8.41 16.44
CA ILE A 294 -35.65 9.23 17.36
C ILE A 294 -35.85 8.49 18.68
N ALA A 295 -36.18 7.19 18.59
CA ALA A 295 -36.44 6.39 19.79
C ALA A 295 -35.19 6.11 20.64
N ASP A 296 -34.01 5.94 20.02
CA ASP A 296 -32.74 5.82 20.74
C ASP A 296 -32.39 7.14 21.44
N MET A 297 -32.59 8.28 20.75
CA MET A 297 -32.36 9.59 21.34
C MET A 297 -33.25 9.87 22.56
N ILE A 298 -34.54 9.52 22.47
CA ILE A 298 -35.48 9.64 23.60
C ILE A 298 -35.10 8.66 24.71
N HIS A 299 -34.65 7.46 24.36
CA HIS A 299 -34.21 6.47 25.36
C HIS A 299 -33.02 6.95 26.17
N ASP A 300 -32.04 7.61 25.50
CA ASP A 300 -30.79 8.05 26.13
C ASP A 300 -30.97 9.34 26.94
N LYS A 301 -31.85 10.26 26.50
CA LYS A 301 -32.00 11.62 27.08
C LYS A 301 -33.30 11.82 27.85
N GLY A 302 -34.25 10.87 27.80
CA GLY A 302 -35.59 11.04 28.34
C GLY A 302 -36.53 11.73 27.33
N PRO A 303 -37.77 12.11 27.77
CA PRO A 303 -38.75 12.77 26.91
C PRO A 303 -38.23 14.12 26.36
N LEU A 304 -38.35 14.32 25.05
CA LEU A 304 -37.82 15.47 24.30
C LEU A 304 -38.94 16.30 23.64
N SER A 305 -38.72 17.59 23.49
CA SER A 305 -39.60 18.47 22.70
C SER A 305 -39.49 18.14 21.21
N LYS A 306 -40.43 18.61 20.42
CA LYS A 306 -40.45 18.46 18.96
C LYS A 306 -39.18 19.07 18.35
N GLU A 307 -38.80 20.24 18.82
CA GLU A 307 -37.65 21.03 18.36
C GLU A 307 -36.34 20.30 18.66
N GLU A 308 -36.18 19.79 19.86
CA GLU A 308 -34.99 19.01 20.27
C GLU A 308 -34.82 17.75 19.42
N ILE A 309 -35.95 17.07 19.09
CA ILE A 309 -35.93 15.88 18.25
C ILE A 309 -35.53 16.25 16.81
N ILE A 310 -36.09 17.31 16.25
CA ILE A 310 -35.78 17.77 14.89
C ILE A 310 -34.30 18.13 14.81
N GLU A 311 -33.80 18.96 15.71
CA GLU A 311 -32.40 19.39 15.74
C GLU A 311 -31.45 18.17 15.89
N GLY A 312 -31.76 17.29 16.81
CA GLY A 312 -30.94 16.10 17.06
C GLY A 312 -30.92 15.14 15.87
N VAL A 313 -32.06 14.89 15.21
CA VAL A 313 -32.13 14.02 14.04
C VAL A 313 -31.43 14.66 12.83
N LEU A 314 -31.55 15.97 12.62
CA LEU A 314 -30.88 16.67 11.53
C LEU A 314 -29.34 16.69 11.68
N LYS A 315 -28.81 16.59 12.90
CA LYS A 315 -27.37 16.38 13.15
C LYS A 315 -26.90 14.99 12.71
N GLU A 316 -27.76 13.99 12.81
CA GLU A 316 -27.42 12.59 12.49
C GLU A 316 -27.91 12.15 11.09
N ARG A 317 -28.82 12.89 10.45
CA ARG A 317 -29.51 12.48 9.21
C ARG A 317 -29.69 13.63 8.22
N TYR A 318 -29.47 13.36 6.96
CA TYR A 318 -29.77 14.27 5.85
C TYR A 318 -31.20 14.10 5.38
N LEU A 319 -32.15 14.70 6.12
CA LEU A 319 -33.59 14.55 5.90
C LEU A 319 -34.28 15.91 5.87
N LYS A 320 -35.47 15.97 5.26
CA LYS A 320 -36.37 17.08 5.42
C LYS A 320 -37.09 16.97 6.76
N GLU A 321 -37.32 18.09 7.42
CA GLU A 321 -38.03 18.20 8.70
C GLU A 321 -39.36 17.44 8.70
N ASN A 322 -40.11 17.56 7.58
CA ASN A 322 -41.38 16.89 7.40
C ASN A 322 -41.29 15.36 7.48
N THR A 323 -40.15 14.77 7.05
CA THR A 323 -39.90 13.31 7.19
C THR A 323 -39.76 12.94 8.66
N ILE A 324 -39.14 13.77 9.47
CA ILE A 324 -38.99 13.56 10.90
C ILE A 324 -40.35 13.61 11.57
N LEU A 325 -41.17 14.62 11.25
CA LEU A 325 -42.51 14.79 11.79
C LEU A 325 -43.43 13.65 11.46
N VAL A 326 -43.40 13.14 10.22
CA VAL A 326 -44.18 11.96 9.81
C VAL A 326 -43.77 10.73 10.62
N ASN A 327 -42.46 10.52 10.85
CA ASN A 327 -41.99 9.40 11.68
C ASN A 327 -42.38 9.59 13.15
N LEU A 328 -42.35 10.81 13.67
CA LEU A 328 -42.74 11.14 15.05
C LEU A 328 -44.22 10.97 15.31
N SER A 329 -45.08 11.06 14.30
CA SER A 329 -46.54 10.82 14.39
C SER A 329 -46.88 9.33 14.52
N ASN A 330 -45.91 8.42 14.44
CA ASN A 330 -46.18 6.98 14.56
C ASN A 330 -46.47 6.59 16.00
N LYS A 331 -47.74 6.37 16.31
CA LYS A 331 -48.27 6.03 17.64
C LYS A 331 -47.79 4.68 18.18
N ASP A 332 -47.31 3.78 17.34
CA ASP A 332 -46.72 2.48 17.79
C ASP A 332 -45.33 2.68 18.41
N TYR A 333 -44.67 3.80 18.10
CA TYR A 333 -43.34 4.13 18.57
C TYR A 333 -43.32 5.22 19.64
N PHE A 334 -44.14 6.27 19.48
CA PHE A 334 -44.11 7.49 20.26
C PHE A 334 -45.43 7.85 20.88
N LYS A 335 -45.40 8.40 22.08
CA LYS A 335 -46.51 9.00 22.80
C LYS A 335 -46.16 10.41 23.25
N LYS A 336 -47.16 11.29 23.34
CA LYS A 336 -46.96 12.62 23.98
C LYS A 336 -47.15 12.46 25.47
N THR A 337 -46.33 13.16 26.24
CA THR A 337 -46.47 13.35 27.68
C THR A 337 -47.46 14.47 27.96
N ASP A 338 -47.93 14.60 29.21
CA ASP A 338 -48.78 15.68 29.66
C ASP A 338 -48.13 17.06 29.50
N GLU A 339 -46.81 17.12 29.48
CA GLU A 339 -46.00 18.32 29.24
C GLU A 339 -45.84 18.65 27.74
N GLY A 340 -46.45 17.89 26.82
CA GLY A 340 -46.37 18.07 25.38
C GLY A 340 -45.09 17.53 24.74
N LYS A 341 -44.17 16.95 25.47
CA LYS A 341 -42.96 16.29 25.01
C LYS A 341 -43.28 14.90 24.41
N TYR A 342 -42.39 14.36 23.61
CA TYR A 342 -42.47 13.02 23.04
C TYR A 342 -41.67 12.02 23.86
N ASP A 343 -42.26 10.88 24.16
CA ASP A 343 -41.64 9.72 24.79
C ASP A 343 -41.89 8.46 23.97
N ILE A 344 -41.06 7.45 24.09
CA ILE A 344 -41.25 6.14 23.47
C ILE A 344 -42.31 5.34 24.20
N THR A 345 -43.08 4.55 23.46
CA THR A 345 -44.09 3.68 24.03
C THR A 345 -43.48 2.59 24.91
N ASP A 346 -44.23 2.07 25.88
CA ASP A 346 -43.75 1.04 26.81
C ASP A 346 -43.32 -0.24 26.11
N LYS A 347 -43.94 -0.56 24.96
CA LYS A 347 -43.57 -1.64 24.06
C LYS A 347 -42.13 -1.43 23.51
N GLN A 348 -41.81 -0.22 23.13
CA GLN A 348 -40.49 0.13 22.61
C GLN A 348 -39.41 0.22 23.72
N LYS A 349 -39.79 0.65 24.92
CA LYS A 349 -38.89 0.62 26.11
C LYS A 349 -38.47 -0.83 26.43
N LYS A 350 -39.43 -1.76 26.50
CA LYS A 350 -39.13 -3.18 26.74
C LYS A 350 -38.24 -3.81 25.64
N LYS A 351 -38.52 -3.49 24.37
CA LYS A 351 -37.71 -4.00 23.24
C LYS A 351 -36.25 -3.53 23.26
N ARG A 352 -36.01 -2.30 23.73
CA ARG A 352 -34.63 -1.71 23.82
C ARG A 352 -33.90 -2.22 25.04
N ALA A 353 -34.57 -2.39 26.17
CA ALA A 353 -33.97 -2.99 27.37
C ALA A 353 -33.51 -4.43 27.13
N ALA A 354 -34.19 -5.19 26.25
CA ALA A 354 -33.81 -6.55 25.89
C ALA A 354 -32.69 -6.67 24.85
N LYS A 355 -32.23 -5.54 24.26
CA LYS A 355 -31.11 -5.48 23.27
C LYS A 355 -29.78 -5.10 23.87
N LYS A 356 -29.72 -4.70 25.15
CA LYS A 356 -28.51 -4.52 25.95
C LYS A 356 -28.12 -5.85 26.61
#